data_aa32d2af7a7e773d9198df7ab202dca3
#
_entry.id   aa32d2af7a7e773d9198df7ab202dca3
#
_cell.length_a   1.000
_cell.length_b   1.000
_cell.length_c   1.000
_cell.angle_alpha   90.00
_cell.angle_beta   90.00
_cell.angle_gamma   90.00
#
_symmetry.space_group_name_H-M   'P 1'
#
loop_
_entity.id
_entity.type
_entity.pdbx_description
1 polymer ?
#
loop_
_entity_poly.entity_id
_entity_poly.type
_entity_poly.pdbx_seq_one_letter_code
_entity_poly.pdbx_strand_id
1 'polypeptide(L)'
;MCIRDRVRTYHLQLLDATPFTGGDLKIGDKMTFAPMIQKSDDYEQVESYIAKPYFLQQVMNGKHRWWAFTKVINRNDQAYKEISHIAWNIFIPGAEFDDRLIENEFVQKVLNDKISSSREMRNAQELTLVYQSN
;
A
#
# COMPACT_ATOMS: atom_id res chain seq x y z
N MET A 1 -31.41 -4.39 -13.96
CA MET A 1 -30.18 -3.68 -13.53
C MET A 1 -28.96 -4.41 -14.04
N CYS A 2 -28.07 -3.69 -14.70
CA CYS A 2 -26.84 -4.27 -15.24
C CYS A 2 -25.78 -4.38 -14.14
N ILE A 3 -25.11 -5.54 -14.05
CA ILE A 3 -24.04 -5.76 -13.06
C ILE A 3 -22.90 -4.76 -13.24
N ARG A 4 -22.65 -4.30 -14.48
CA ARG A 4 -21.62 -3.30 -14.77
C ARG A 4 -21.77 -2.01 -13.95
N ASP A 5 -23.01 -1.62 -13.65
CA ASP A 5 -23.28 -0.37 -12.92
C ASP A 5 -22.78 -0.41 -11.48
N ARG A 6 -22.40 -1.61 -10.98
CA ARG A 6 -21.93 -1.81 -9.61
C ARG A 6 -20.42 -1.98 -9.52
N VAL A 7 -19.71 -2.03 -10.65
CA VAL A 7 -18.27 -2.19 -10.66
C VAL A 7 -17.59 -0.86 -10.40
N ARG A 8 -16.73 -0.81 -9.37
CA ARG A 8 -15.92 0.35 -9.07
C ARG A 8 -14.62 0.26 -9.85
N THR A 9 -14.31 1.31 -10.59
CA THR A 9 -13.10 1.37 -11.40
C THR A 9 -12.26 2.57 -11.00
N TYR A 10 -10.98 2.32 -10.74
CA TYR A 10 -9.99 3.33 -10.41
C TYR A 10 -8.84 3.22 -11.41
N HIS A 11 -8.41 4.35 -11.95
CA HIS A 11 -7.20 4.43 -12.77
C HIS A 11 -6.10 4.99 -11.90
N LEU A 12 -4.99 4.26 -11.80
CA LEU A 12 -3.94 4.55 -10.84
C LEU A 12 -2.66 4.95 -11.55
N GLN A 13 -1.93 5.88 -10.94
CA GLN A 13 -0.58 6.24 -11.32
C GLN A 13 0.37 5.75 -10.24
N LEU A 14 1.39 4.98 -10.61
CA LEU A 14 2.43 4.56 -9.67
C LEU A 14 3.28 5.77 -9.30
N LEU A 15 3.35 6.09 -8.01
CA LEU A 15 4.17 7.18 -7.50
C LEU A 15 5.50 6.68 -6.96
N ASP A 16 5.51 5.55 -6.27
CA ASP A 16 6.72 5.00 -5.66
C ASP A 16 6.55 3.51 -5.38
N ALA A 17 7.65 2.78 -5.26
CA ALA A 17 7.63 1.35 -4.96
C ALA A 17 8.98 0.89 -4.45
N THR A 18 8.98 -0.21 -3.68
CA THR A 18 10.21 -0.93 -3.34
C THR A 18 10.54 -1.92 -4.47
N PRO A 19 11.79 -2.44 -4.51
CA PRO A 19 12.07 -3.59 -5.35
C PRO A 19 11.17 -4.77 -5.01
N PHE A 20 10.89 -5.59 -6.01
CA PHE A 20 10.14 -6.83 -5.84
C PHE A 20 11.13 -7.96 -5.55
N THR A 21 10.87 -8.76 -4.52
CA THR A 21 11.76 -9.85 -4.11
C THR A 21 11.01 -11.17 -3.99
N GLY A 22 11.76 -12.26 -3.92
CA GLY A 22 11.19 -13.59 -3.70
C GLY A 22 10.78 -14.32 -4.97
N GLY A 23 11.24 -13.88 -6.13
CA GLY A 23 10.93 -14.53 -7.41
C GLY A 23 9.53 -14.19 -7.93
N ASP A 24 9.08 -14.94 -8.93
CA ASP A 24 7.80 -14.71 -9.59
C ASP A 24 6.63 -15.02 -8.64
N LEU A 25 5.51 -14.35 -8.86
CA LEU A 25 4.26 -14.65 -8.15
C LEU A 25 3.76 -16.04 -8.54
N LYS A 26 3.20 -16.75 -7.58
CA LYS A 26 2.64 -18.09 -7.74
C LYS A 26 1.16 -18.07 -7.41
N ILE A 27 0.41 -19.00 -7.98
CA ILE A 27 -0.99 -19.20 -7.62
C ILE A 27 -1.09 -19.41 -6.11
N GLY A 28 -1.99 -18.68 -5.46
CA GLY A 28 -2.13 -18.66 -4.01
C GLY A 28 -1.43 -17.48 -3.32
N ASP A 29 -0.54 -16.79 -4.01
CA ASP A 29 0.09 -15.59 -3.46
C ASP A 29 -0.94 -14.49 -3.24
N LYS A 30 -0.73 -13.72 -2.19
CA LYS A 30 -1.69 -12.72 -1.74
C LYS A 30 -1.10 -11.32 -1.77
N MET A 31 -1.89 -10.39 -2.28
CA MET A 31 -1.57 -8.97 -2.31
C MET A 31 -2.66 -8.22 -1.56
N THR A 32 -2.27 -7.31 -0.68
CA THR A 32 -3.24 -6.42 -0.02
C THR A 32 -3.20 -5.05 -0.66
N PHE A 33 -4.34 -4.39 -0.64
CA PHE A 33 -4.41 -2.98 -1.00
C PHE A 33 -5.21 -2.22 0.06
N ALA A 34 -4.71 -1.05 0.40
CA ALA A 34 -5.29 -0.19 1.44
C ALA A 34 -5.69 1.13 0.79
N PRO A 35 -7.00 1.39 0.64
CA PRO A 35 -7.46 2.70 0.15
C PRO A 35 -7.17 3.77 1.19
N MET A 36 -6.71 4.93 0.72
CA MET A 36 -6.33 6.05 1.58
C MET A 36 -7.09 7.32 1.21
N ILE A 37 -7.39 8.11 2.23
CA ILE A 37 -7.94 9.46 2.06
C ILE A 37 -6.86 10.45 2.50
N GLN A 38 -6.42 11.31 1.59
CA GLN A 38 -5.41 12.31 1.89
C GLN A 38 -5.96 13.34 2.88
N LYS A 39 -5.20 13.61 3.94
CA LYS A 39 -5.57 14.58 5.00
C LYS A 39 -4.64 15.78 5.06
N SER A 40 -3.41 15.66 4.55
CA SER A 40 -2.46 16.76 4.54
C SER A 40 -1.89 16.97 3.13
N ASP A 41 -1.46 18.19 2.83
CA ASP A 41 -0.91 18.52 1.52
C ASP A 41 0.41 17.79 1.23
N ASP A 42 1.13 17.38 2.26
CA ASP A 42 2.41 16.67 2.14
C ASP A 42 2.27 15.15 2.24
N TYR A 43 1.07 14.61 2.10
CA TYR A 43 0.84 13.17 2.26
C TYR A 43 1.71 12.33 1.32
N GLU A 44 1.85 12.72 0.06
CA GLU A 44 2.65 11.94 -0.88
C GLU A 44 4.12 11.89 -0.47
N GLN A 45 4.66 12.99 0.06
CA GLN A 45 6.00 13.02 0.61
C GLN A 45 6.13 12.17 1.86
N VAL A 46 5.10 12.16 2.72
CA VAL A 46 5.10 11.32 3.93
C VAL A 46 5.20 9.84 3.56
N GLU A 47 4.46 9.37 2.56
CA GLU A 47 4.56 7.99 2.12
C GLU A 47 5.95 7.66 1.57
N SER A 48 6.50 8.53 0.72
CA SER A 48 7.81 8.27 0.09
C SER A 48 8.99 8.41 1.05
N TYR A 49 8.93 9.32 2.01
CA TYR A 49 10.08 9.60 2.88
C TYR A 49 10.00 8.94 4.25
N ILE A 50 8.83 8.49 4.67
CA ILE A 50 8.66 7.83 5.98
C ILE A 50 8.21 6.39 5.82
N ALA A 51 7.12 6.14 5.10
CA ALA A 51 6.58 4.78 4.96
C ALA A 51 7.47 3.90 4.07
N LYS A 52 7.91 4.40 2.92
CA LYS A 52 8.76 3.63 2.02
C LYS A 52 10.05 3.13 2.65
N PRO A 53 10.84 3.96 3.36
CA PRO A 53 12.06 3.48 4.02
C PRO A 53 11.80 2.32 4.99
N TYR A 54 10.68 2.37 5.71
CA TYR A 54 10.29 1.28 6.60
C TYR A 54 10.04 -0.02 5.82
N PHE A 55 9.22 0.04 4.78
CA PHE A 55 8.93 -1.14 3.97
C PHE A 55 10.16 -1.63 3.20
N LEU A 56 10.99 -0.71 2.70
CA LEU A 56 12.24 -1.08 2.04
C LEU A 56 13.16 -1.85 2.96
N GLN A 57 13.26 -1.45 4.22
CA GLN A 57 14.05 -2.19 5.22
C GLN A 57 13.49 -3.61 5.40
N GLN A 58 12.17 -3.77 5.48
CA GLN A 58 11.56 -5.08 5.59
C GLN A 58 11.84 -5.95 4.36
N VAL A 59 11.81 -5.36 3.17
CA VAL A 59 12.14 -6.05 1.92
C VAL A 59 13.61 -6.51 1.94
N MET A 60 14.53 -5.62 2.32
CA MET A 60 15.95 -5.93 2.35
C MET A 60 16.31 -6.96 3.42
N ASN A 61 15.54 -7.02 4.50
CA ASN A 61 15.72 -8.01 5.57
C ASN A 61 15.00 -9.34 5.29
N GLY A 62 14.40 -9.49 4.10
CA GLY A 62 13.72 -10.72 3.71
C GLY A 62 12.38 -10.96 4.38
N LYS A 63 11.77 -9.91 4.93
CA LYS A 63 10.50 -10.00 5.68
C LYS A 63 9.29 -9.52 4.89
N HIS A 64 9.52 -8.95 3.70
CA HIS A 64 8.47 -8.42 2.85
C HIS A 64 8.86 -8.59 1.39
N ARG A 65 7.88 -8.79 0.51
CA ARG A 65 8.16 -8.95 -0.91
C ARG A 65 8.09 -7.64 -1.69
N TRP A 66 7.11 -6.79 -1.38
CA TRP A 66 6.89 -5.60 -2.19
C TRP A 66 5.93 -4.63 -1.50
N TRP A 67 6.22 -3.34 -1.67
CA TRP A 67 5.34 -2.24 -1.32
C TRP A 67 5.27 -1.28 -2.48
N ALA A 68 4.09 -0.71 -2.73
CA ALA A 68 3.91 0.32 -3.74
C ALA A 68 2.87 1.34 -3.29
N PHE A 69 2.99 2.53 -3.84
CA PHE A 69 2.11 3.64 -3.53
C PHE A 69 1.58 4.24 -4.83
N THR A 70 0.27 4.33 -4.96
CA THR A 70 -0.39 4.79 -6.17
C THR A 70 -1.35 5.93 -5.88
N LYS A 71 -1.55 6.80 -6.88
CA LYS A 71 -2.50 7.90 -6.84
C LYS A 71 -3.67 7.60 -7.76
N VAL A 72 -4.88 7.90 -7.31
CA VAL A 72 -6.07 7.80 -8.17
C VAL A 72 -6.10 9.01 -9.10
N ILE A 73 -5.99 8.76 -10.40
CA ILE A 73 -6.01 9.83 -11.42
C ILE A 73 -7.34 9.92 -12.16
N ASN A 74 -8.12 8.85 -12.14
CA ASN A 74 -9.45 8.83 -12.72
C ASN A 74 -10.27 7.70 -12.08
N ARG A 75 -11.59 7.82 -12.16
CA ARG A 75 -12.52 6.83 -11.58
C ARG A 75 -13.86 6.90 -12.28
N ASN A 76 -14.64 5.82 -12.18
CA ASN A 76 -16.01 5.82 -12.66
C ASN A 76 -16.99 6.35 -11.60
N ASP A 77 -18.27 6.46 -11.96
CA ASP A 77 -19.29 7.00 -11.06
C ASP A 77 -19.56 6.14 -9.83
N GLN A 78 -19.23 4.84 -9.89
CA GLN A 78 -19.43 3.90 -8.79
C GLN A 78 -18.28 3.91 -7.80
N ALA A 79 -17.14 4.47 -8.16
CA ALA A 79 -15.96 4.53 -7.30
C ALA A 79 -16.16 5.55 -6.17
N TYR A 80 -15.54 5.28 -5.02
CA TYR A 80 -15.58 6.20 -3.88
C TYR A 80 -14.77 7.45 -4.18
N LYS A 81 -15.42 8.61 -4.12
CA LYS A 81 -14.80 9.89 -4.50
C LYS A 81 -13.75 10.34 -3.49
N GLU A 82 -13.89 9.95 -2.23
CA GLU A 82 -12.96 10.33 -1.16
C GLU A 82 -11.62 9.61 -1.23
N ILE A 83 -11.54 8.46 -1.91
CA ILE A 83 -10.29 7.71 -2.02
C ILE A 83 -9.34 8.44 -2.97
N SER A 84 -8.21 8.90 -2.46
CA SER A 84 -7.22 9.65 -3.22
C SER A 84 -6.02 8.81 -3.65
N HIS A 85 -5.66 7.81 -2.85
CA HIS A 85 -4.47 6.98 -3.05
C HIS A 85 -4.76 5.54 -2.63
N ILE A 86 -3.95 4.60 -3.13
CA ILE A 86 -4.00 3.21 -2.71
C ILE A 86 -2.58 2.74 -2.49
N ALA A 87 -2.33 2.16 -1.30
CA ALA A 87 -1.05 1.52 -0.98
C ALA A 87 -1.18 0.00 -1.17
N TRP A 88 -0.14 -0.62 -1.70
CA TRP A 88 -0.12 -2.03 -2.06
C TRP A 88 0.99 -2.76 -1.32
N ASN A 89 0.73 -3.98 -0.89
CA ASN A 89 1.71 -4.83 -0.22
C ASN A 89 1.58 -6.28 -0.67
N ILE A 90 2.72 -6.95 -0.81
CA ILE A 90 2.77 -8.41 -0.98
C ILE A 90 3.58 -8.93 0.19
N PHE A 91 2.92 -9.63 1.11
CA PHE A 91 3.51 -10.13 2.33
C PHE A 91 4.09 -11.54 2.12
N ILE A 92 5.12 -11.87 2.90
CA ILE A 92 5.66 -13.23 2.98
C ILE A 92 4.86 -13.94 4.07
N PRO A 93 4.20 -15.08 3.77
CA PRO A 93 3.44 -15.80 4.79
C PRO A 93 4.30 -16.18 5.99
N GLY A 94 3.81 -15.85 7.20
CA GLY A 94 4.48 -16.18 8.45
C GLY A 94 5.65 -15.30 8.84
N ALA A 95 6.04 -14.34 7.99
CA ALA A 95 7.10 -13.40 8.33
C ALA A 95 6.57 -12.30 9.27
N GLU A 96 7.40 -11.90 10.22
CA GLU A 96 7.10 -10.79 11.12
C GLU A 96 7.98 -9.60 10.79
N PHE A 97 7.37 -8.41 10.77
CA PHE A 97 8.10 -7.17 10.53
C PHE A 97 8.87 -6.74 11.78
N ASP A 98 9.94 -6.00 11.56
CA ASP A 98 10.64 -5.31 12.64
C ASP A 98 9.73 -4.22 13.21
N ASP A 99 9.74 -4.08 14.53
CA ASP A 99 8.78 -3.22 15.23
C ASP A 99 8.95 -1.74 14.89
N ARG A 100 10.17 -1.33 14.56
CA ARG A 100 10.43 0.08 14.35
C ARG A 100 11.57 0.29 13.36
N LEU A 101 11.47 1.40 12.61
CA LEU A 101 12.50 1.84 11.69
C LEU A 101 13.68 2.47 12.44
N ILE A 102 13.41 3.15 13.54
CA ILE A 102 14.39 3.91 14.34
C ILE A 102 14.27 3.46 15.79
N GLU A 103 15.43 3.19 16.44
CA GLU A 103 15.45 2.72 17.83
C GLU A 103 14.99 3.78 18.83
N ASN A 104 15.15 5.08 18.51
CA ASN A 104 14.71 6.14 19.41
C ASN A 104 13.20 6.22 19.47
N GLU A 105 12.62 5.94 20.64
CA GLU A 105 11.17 5.85 20.83
C GLU A 105 10.47 7.19 20.58
N PHE A 106 11.11 8.30 20.96
CA PHE A 106 10.52 9.62 20.74
C PHE A 106 10.42 9.93 19.26
N VAL A 107 11.50 9.69 18.50
CA VAL A 107 11.51 9.94 17.05
C VAL A 107 10.51 9.02 16.35
N GLN A 108 10.45 7.74 16.76
CA GLN A 108 9.50 6.80 16.19
C GLN A 108 8.05 7.27 16.41
N LYS A 109 7.76 7.79 17.60
CA LYS A 109 6.41 8.32 17.88
C LYS A 109 6.09 9.54 17.02
N VAL A 110 7.04 10.45 16.82
CA VAL A 110 6.86 11.62 15.95
C VAL A 110 6.55 11.17 14.53
N LEU A 111 7.28 10.17 14.00
CA LEU A 111 7.05 9.64 12.66
C LEU A 111 5.68 8.98 12.55
N ASN A 112 5.29 8.18 13.54
CA ASN A 112 3.99 7.51 13.55
C ASN A 112 2.85 8.54 13.59
N ASP A 113 2.97 9.57 14.40
CA ASP A 113 1.96 10.63 14.49
C ASP A 113 1.85 11.39 13.16
N LYS A 114 2.97 11.65 12.49
CA LYS A 114 2.98 12.31 11.18
C LYS A 114 2.28 11.45 10.13
N ILE A 115 2.57 10.15 10.09
CA ILE A 115 1.90 9.23 9.17
C ILE A 115 0.38 9.23 9.43
N SER A 116 -0.03 9.08 10.70
CA SER A 116 -1.45 8.99 11.06
C SER A 116 -2.23 10.26 10.75
N SER A 117 -1.59 11.44 10.89
CA SER A 117 -2.25 12.72 10.62
C SER A 117 -2.30 13.07 9.13
N SER A 118 -1.47 12.44 8.30
CA SER A 118 -1.40 12.75 6.87
C SER A 118 -2.47 12.06 6.04
N ARG A 119 -3.05 10.98 6.55
CA ARG A 119 -4.04 10.19 5.82
C ARG A 119 -5.00 9.45 6.73
N GLU A 120 -6.14 9.06 6.18
CA GLU A 120 -7.07 8.11 6.78
C GLU A 120 -7.04 6.83 5.96
N MET A 121 -6.76 5.69 6.61
CA MET A 121 -6.76 4.39 5.95
C MET A 121 -8.16 3.77 6.05
N ARG A 122 -8.72 3.36 4.92
CA ARG A 122 -9.90 2.51 4.88
C ARG A 122 -9.49 1.05 5.03
N ASN A 123 -10.47 0.17 5.24
CA ASN A 123 -10.19 -1.24 5.46
C ASN A 123 -9.38 -1.82 4.29
N ALA A 124 -8.21 -2.38 4.60
CA ALA A 124 -7.40 -3.07 3.62
C ALA A 124 -8.12 -4.33 3.12
N GLN A 125 -7.96 -4.62 1.84
CA GLN A 125 -8.53 -5.81 1.22
C GLN A 125 -7.43 -6.69 0.66
N GLU A 126 -7.70 -7.99 0.56
CA GLU A 126 -6.75 -8.98 0.11
C GLU A 126 -7.19 -9.56 -1.23
N LEU A 127 -6.23 -9.65 -2.15
CA LEU A 127 -6.38 -10.32 -3.44
C LEU A 127 -5.53 -11.58 -3.44
N THR A 128 -6.07 -12.66 -3.99
CA THR A 128 -5.34 -13.92 -4.12
C THR A 128 -5.15 -14.22 -5.60
N LEU A 129 -3.91 -14.56 -5.99
CA LEU A 129 -3.63 -14.97 -7.37
C LEU A 129 -4.25 -16.35 -7.61
N VAL A 130 -5.22 -16.43 -8.52
CA VAL A 130 -5.95 -17.68 -8.83
C VAL A 130 -5.62 -18.22 -10.22
N TYR A 131 -5.04 -17.41 -11.11
CA TYR A 131 -4.71 -17.81 -12.47
C TYR A 131 -3.50 -17.03 -12.94
N GLN A 132 -2.60 -17.72 -13.66
CA GLN A 132 -1.41 -17.10 -14.23
C GLN A 132 -1.25 -17.56 -15.67
N SER A 133 -1.28 -16.61 -16.62
CA SER A 133 -0.96 -16.88 -18.01
C SER A 133 0.54 -16.81 -18.24
N ASN A 134 1.04 -17.68 -19.08
CA ASN A 134 2.45 -17.70 -19.47
C ASN A 134 2.68 -16.89 -20.74
#